data_70088eaffedf053e17438964e6f0ee49
#
_entry.id   70088eaffedf053e17438964e6f0ee49
#
_cell.length_a   1.000
_cell.length_b   1.000
_cell.length_c   1.000
_cell.angle_alpha   90.00
_cell.angle_beta   90.00
_cell.angle_gamma   90.00
#
_symmetry.space_group_name_H-M   'P 1'
#
loop_
_entity.id
_entity.type
_entity.pdbx_description
1 polymer ?
#
loop_
_entity_poly.entity_id
_entity_poly.type
_entity_poly.pdbx_seq_one_letter_code
_entity_poly.pdbx_strand_id
1 'polypeptide(L)'
;MEDFYKNHLEEGKVGSFFMRKIIIDCDPGIDDALAIMLAANSPELDILAITTVSGNVPSDMGAANARKVLKQLGRMDIPIYIGEEVPLREEYIDARDTHGMDGLGESFFPEVEGEYEKNAVDFLTELLEREKISIIALGPMTNLAKVFSRKPELIANVEEMVSMGGSFKSHGNCSPVAEYNYWCDPDAAAVV
;
A
#
# COMPACT_ATOMS: atom_id res chain seq x y z
N MET A 1 6.86 30.91 0.08
CA MET A 1 6.65 29.67 0.84
C MET A 1 6.83 29.89 2.35
N GLU A 2 7.82 30.62 2.80
CA GLU A 2 7.99 30.95 4.24
C GLU A 2 6.84 31.80 4.84
N ASP A 3 6.23 32.69 4.07
CA ASP A 3 5.11 33.51 4.55
C ASP A 3 3.78 32.75 4.71
N PHE A 4 3.62 31.64 3.99
CA PHE A 4 2.44 30.79 4.15
C PHE A 4 2.46 30.04 5.50
N TYR A 5 3.64 29.63 5.96
CA TYR A 5 3.79 28.94 7.25
C TYR A 5 3.75 29.89 8.45
N LYS A 6 4.23 31.15 8.33
CA LYS A 6 4.21 32.12 9.42
C LYS A 6 2.81 32.60 9.79
N ASN A 7 1.92 32.78 8.83
CA ASN A 7 0.55 33.26 9.09
C ASN A 7 -0.37 32.24 9.77
N HIS A 8 0.04 30.96 9.88
CA HIS A 8 -0.75 29.91 10.54
C HIS A 8 -0.28 29.58 11.95
N LEU A 9 0.81 30.21 12.42
CA LEU A 9 1.36 29.98 13.76
C LEU A 9 0.95 31.04 14.79
N GLU A 10 0.32 32.16 14.39
CA GLU A 10 0.01 33.29 15.30
C GLU A 10 -1.41 33.32 15.87
N GLU A 11 -2.31 32.47 15.46
CA GLU A 11 -3.59 32.29 16.13
C GLU A 11 -3.63 30.92 16.80
N GLY A 12 -3.57 30.89 18.13
CA GLY A 12 -3.65 29.69 18.99
C GLY A 12 -4.95 28.86 18.85
N LYS A 13 -5.39 28.65 17.64
CA LYS A 13 -6.29 27.59 17.18
C LYS A 13 -5.47 26.55 16.47
N VAL A 14 -4.97 25.58 17.22
CA VAL A 14 -4.67 24.27 16.65
C VAL A 14 -6.01 23.81 16.05
N GLY A 15 -6.21 24.14 14.77
CA GLY A 15 -7.29 23.53 14.00
C GLY A 15 -7.07 22.04 14.13
N SER A 16 -8.08 21.29 14.53
CA SER A 16 -8.03 19.83 14.46
C SER A 16 -7.81 19.50 12.98
N PHE A 17 -6.57 19.27 12.61
CA PHE A 17 -6.28 18.66 11.32
C PHE A 17 -6.96 17.30 11.38
N PHE A 18 -8.04 17.14 10.65
CA PHE A 18 -8.61 15.84 10.43
C PHE A 18 -7.57 15.05 9.64
N MET A 19 -6.80 14.23 10.33
CA MET A 19 -5.90 13.30 9.67
C MET A 19 -6.74 12.38 8.78
N ARG A 20 -6.32 12.23 7.53
CA ARG A 20 -6.99 11.32 6.60
C ARG A 20 -6.61 9.90 6.97
N LYS A 21 -7.61 9.10 7.29
CA LYS A 21 -7.44 7.67 7.54
C LYS A 21 -7.14 6.96 6.23
N ILE A 22 -6.01 6.26 6.21
CA ILE A 22 -5.56 5.54 5.01
C ILE A 22 -5.17 4.10 5.34
N ILE A 23 -5.32 3.26 4.33
CA ILE A 23 -4.64 1.98 4.19
C ILE A 23 -3.62 2.11 3.06
N ILE A 24 -2.45 1.50 3.23
CA ILE A 24 -1.48 1.31 2.16
C ILE A 24 -1.51 -0.17 1.80
N ASP A 25 -2.00 -0.50 0.60
CA ASP A 25 -1.97 -1.85 0.03
C ASP A 25 -0.83 -1.91 -0.97
N CYS A 26 0.21 -2.71 -0.70
CA CYS A 26 1.50 -2.62 -1.39
C CYS A 26 2.22 -3.97 -1.46
N ASP A 27 3.23 -4.03 -2.31
CA ASP A 27 4.12 -5.19 -2.51
C ASP A 27 5.59 -4.83 -2.24
N PRO A 28 5.94 -4.43 -1.00
CA PRO A 28 7.10 -3.61 -0.64
C PRO A 28 8.40 -3.92 -1.36
N GLY A 29 8.58 -3.20 -2.47
CA GLY A 29 9.80 -2.99 -3.21
C GLY A 29 10.52 -1.72 -2.76
N ILE A 30 11.47 -1.23 -3.56
CA ILE A 30 12.27 -0.03 -3.26
C ILE A 30 11.40 1.22 -3.18
N ASP A 31 10.51 1.42 -4.14
CA ASP A 31 9.61 2.58 -4.25
C ASP A 31 8.50 2.54 -3.21
N ASP A 32 7.91 1.36 -2.93
CA ASP A 32 6.97 1.19 -1.82
C ASP A 32 7.61 1.56 -0.47
N ALA A 33 8.86 1.17 -0.25
CA ALA A 33 9.59 1.53 0.96
C ALA A 33 9.68 3.06 1.11
N LEU A 34 9.98 3.78 0.02
CA LEU A 34 10.01 5.24 0.00
C LEU A 34 8.62 5.84 0.22
N ALA A 35 7.58 5.26 -0.37
CA ALA A 35 6.19 5.69 -0.18
C ALA A 35 5.73 5.51 1.28
N ILE A 36 6.05 4.36 1.90
CA ILE A 36 5.80 4.12 3.33
C ILE A 36 6.54 5.15 4.20
N MET A 37 7.81 5.44 3.89
CA MET A 37 8.59 6.45 4.62
C MET A 37 7.95 7.83 4.49
N LEU A 38 7.51 8.22 3.31
CA LEU A 38 6.84 9.50 3.08
C LEU A 38 5.53 9.58 3.85
N ALA A 39 4.67 8.58 3.71
CA ALA A 39 3.37 8.54 4.37
C ALA A 39 3.48 8.54 5.90
N ALA A 40 4.40 7.73 6.46
CA ALA A 40 4.59 7.63 7.91
C ALA A 40 5.16 8.91 8.55
N ASN A 41 5.76 9.80 7.76
CA ASN A 41 6.24 11.12 8.19
C ASN A 41 5.28 12.26 7.83
N SER A 42 4.14 11.96 7.23
CA SER A 42 3.13 12.96 6.83
C SER A 42 2.11 13.15 7.96
N PRO A 43 2.09 14.31 8.64
CA PRO A 43 1.24 14.52 9.81
C PRO A 43 -0.26 14.59 9.48
N GLU A 44 -0.60 14.76 8.21
CA GLU A 44 -1.97 14.77 7.69
C GLU A 44 -2.55 13.38 7.42
N LEU A 45 -1.73 12.33 7.53
CA LEU A 45 -2.12 10.94 7.29
C LEU A 45 -2.17 10.13 8.58
N ASP A 46 -3.24 9.38 8.76
CA ASP A 46 -3.42 8.37 9.81
C ASP A 46 -3.39 6.99 9.14
N ILE A 47 -2.22 6.33 9.20
CA ILE A 47 -2.04 5.00 8.59
C ILE A 47 -2.61 3.96 9.52
N LEU A 48 -3.81 3.46 9.21
CA LEU A 48 -4.50 2.46 10.02
C LEU A 48 -3.83 1.09 9.95
N ALA A 49 -3.29 0.73 8.78
CA ALA A 49 -2.52 -0.48 8.56
C ALA A 49 -1.79 -0.45 7.21
N ILE A 50 -0.85 -1.37 7.05
CA ILE A 50 -0.28 -1.77 5.76
C ILE A 50 -0.80 -3.17 5.45
N THR A 51 -1.35 -3.36 4.25
CA THR A 51 -1.70 -4.68 3.72
C THR A 51 -0.72 -5.03 2.60
N THR A 52 -0.23 -6.27 2.58
CA THR A 52 0.71 -6.69 1.55
C THR A 52 0.06 -7.62 0.54
N VAL A 53 0.57 -7.61 -0.66
CA VAL A 53 0.16 -8.46 -1.78
C VAL A 53 1.42 -8.92 -2.51
N SER A 54 1.37 -10.08 -3.18
CA SER A 54 2.48 -10.49 -4.03
C SER A 54 2.52 -9.67 -5.31
N GLY A 55 3.67 -9.13 -5.60
CA GLY A 55 4.00 -8.34 -6.77
C GLY A 55 5.53 -8.29 -6.92
N ASN A 56 6.16 -7.17 -6.60
CA ASN A 56 7.63 -7.01 -6.62
C ASN A 56 8.34 -8.16 -5.89
N VAL A 57 7.78 -8.55 -4.75
CA VAL A 57 8.22 -9.67 -3.92
C VAL A 57 7.01 -10.49 -3.45
N PRO A 58 7.20 -11.73 -2.94
CA PRO A 58 6.13 -12.46 -2.26
C PRO A 58 5.53 -11.65 -1.10
N SER A 59 4.24 -11.80 -0.83
CA SER A 59 3.52 -10.98 0.15
C SER A 59 4.09 -11.08 1.57
N ASP A 60 4.60 -12.24 1.97
CA ASP A 60 5.28 -12.44 3.26
C ASP A 60 6.62 -11.71 3.34
N MET A 61 7.41 -11.75 2.26
CA MET A 61 8.64 -10.95 2.15
C MET A 61 8.31 -9.45 2.16
N GLY A 62 7.25 -9.04 1.47
CA GLY A 62 6.75 -7.66 1.49
C GLY A 62 6.40 -7.20 2.91
N ALA A 63 5.75 -8.05 3.70
CA ALA A 63 5.45 -7.75 5.10
C ALA A 63 6.73 -7.59 5.94
N ALA A 64 7.73 -8.44 5.74
CA ALA A 64 9.03 -8.30 6.39
C ALA A 64 9.72 -6.99 5.98
N ASN A 65 9.68 -6.62 4.71
CA ASN A 65 10.24 -5.38 4.20
C ASN A 65 9.53 -4.14 4.77
N ALA A 66 8.19 -4.12 4.78
CA ALA A 66 7.43 -3.05 5.43
C ALA A 66 7.81 -2.89 6.90
N ARG A 67 7.95 -4.00 7.64
CA ARG A 67 8.38 -3.98 9.04
C ARG A 67 9.77 -3.43 9.22
N LYS A 68 10.74 -3.77 8.35
CA LYS A 68 12.09 -3.21 8.35
C LYS A 68 12.04 -1.69 8.20
N VAL A 69 11.25 -1.20 7.25
CA VAL A 69 11.04 0.24 7.01
C VAL A 69 10.43 0.92 8.24
N LEU A 70 9.33 0.39 8.76
CA LEU A 70 8.66 0.94 9.95
C LEU A 70 9.58 0.96 11.17
N LYS A 71 10.44 -0.04 11.33
CA LYS A 71 11.45 -0.08 12.41
C LYS A 71 12.43 1.08 12.31
N GLN A 72 12.91 1.41 11.10
CA GLN A 72 13.82 2.55 10.89
C GLN A 72 13.15 3.89 11.24
N LEU A 73 11.84 3.98 11.05
CA LEU A 73 11.04 5.16 11.35
C LEU A 73 10.56 5.24 12.80
N GLY A 74 10.75 4.19 13.60
CA GLY A 74 10.18 4.09 14.95
C GLY A 74 8.64 3.97 14.96
N ARG A 75 8.02 3.54 13.85
CA ARG A 75 6.57 3.44 13.66
C ARG A 75 6.08 1.98 13.71
N MET A 76 6.56 1.23 14.71
CA MET A 76 6.14 -0.15 14.95
C MET A 76 4.69 -0.27 15.49
N ASP A 77 4.04 0.86 15.71
CA ASP A 77 2.62 0.99 16.04
C ASP A 77 1.69 0.65 14.87
N ILE A 78 2.17 0.76 13.62
CA ILE A 78 1.38 0.48 12.42
C ILE A 78 1.32 -1.03 12.20
N PRO A 79 0.13 -1.66 12.24
CA PRO A 79 -0.01 -3.09 12.00
C PRO A 79 0.19 -3.43 10.51
N ILE A 80 0.66 -4.67 10.27
CA ILE A 80 0.89 -5.21 8.93
C ILE A 80 0.10 -6.49 8.77
N TYR A 81 -0.70 -6.58 7.71
CA TYR A 81 -1.50 -7.75 7.34
C TYR A 81 -0.99 -8.37 6.05
N ILE A 82 -0.65 -9.66 6.09
CA ILE A 82 -0.25 -10.41 4.91
C ILE A 82 -1.51 -10.76 4.10
N GLY A 83 -1.49 -10.40 2.83
CA GLY A 83 -2.58 -10.66 1.89
C GLY A 83 -2.24 -11.74 0.87
N GLU A 84 -2.76 -11.56 -0.31
CA GLU A 84 -2.78 -12.58 -1.35
C GLU A 84 -1.38 -12.91 -1.89
N GLU A 85 -1.15 -14.21 -2.05
CA GLU A 85 0.14 -14.74 -2.50
C GLU A 85 0.22 -14.91 -4.02
N VAL A 86 -0.92 -14.92 -4.69
CA VAL A 86 -1.00 -15.14 -6.14
C VAL A 86 -2.10 -14.25 -6.75
N PRO A 87 -1.95 -13.84 -8.02
CA PRO A 87 -2.97 -13.14 -8.77
C PRO A 87 -4.27 -13.95 -8.91
N LEU A 88 -5.37 -13.32 -9.31
CA LEU A 88 -6.67 -13.99 -9.47
C LEU A 88 -6.62 -15.11 -10.50
N ARG A 89 -5.91 -14.94 -11.59
CA ARG A 89 -5.84 -15.91 -12.69
C ARG A 89 -4.46 -16.06 -13.30
N GLU A 90 -3.66 -15.02 -13.28
CA GLU A 90 -2.31 -15.03 -13.89
C GLU A 90 -1.33 -15.83 -13.03
N GLU A 91 -0.23 -16.24 -13.62
CA GLU A 91 0.90 -16.80 -12.90
C GLU A 91 1.66 -15.69 -12.20
N TYR A 92 2.01 -15.91 -10.93
CA TYR A 92 2.80 -14.93 -10.18
C TYR A 92 4.24 -14.87 -10.74
N ILE A 93 4.66 -13.67 -11.10
CA ILE A 93 6.02 -13.37 -11.55
C ILE A 93 6.51 -12.19 -10.73
N ASP A 94 7.56 -12.38 -9.95
CA ASP A 94 8.15 -11.31 -9.13
C ASP A 94 9.04 -10.37 -9.95
N ALA A 95 9.45 -9.25 -9.32
CA ALA A 95 10.36 -8.27 -9.92
C ALA A 95 11.66 -8.13 -9.11
N ARG A 96 12.14 -9.22 -8.49
CA ARG A 96 13.40 -9.20 -7.73
C ARG A 96 14.63 -8.96 -8.60
N ASP A 97 14.55 -9.17 -9.90
CA ASP A 97 15.56 -8.74 -10.86
C ASP A 97 15.71 -7.21 -10.94
N THR A 98 14.66 -6.48 -10.60
CA THR A 98 14.63 -5.01 -10.57
C THR A 98 14.84 -4.46 -9.15
N HIS A 99 14.18 -5.06 -8.16
CA HIS A 99 14.17 -4.59 -6.77
C HIS A 99 15.25 -5.20 -5.87
N GLY A 100 16.09 -6.11 -6.40
CA GLY A 100 17.07 -6.87 -5.62
C GLY A 100 16.46 -8.10 -4.98
N MET A 101 17.29 -9.07 -4.61
CA MET A 101 16.84 -10.35 -4.05
C MET A 101 16.11 -10.19 -2.72
N ASP A 102 16.40 -9.14 -1.96
CA ASP A 102 15.72 -8.76 -0.73
C ASP A 102 14.50 -7.84 -0.97
N GLY A 103 14.26 -7.41 -2.22
CA GLY A 103 13.22 -6.47 -2.59
C GLY A 103 13.52 -5.02 -2.22
N LEU A 104 14.62 -4.74 -1.52
CA LEU A 104 14.97 -3.41 -1.02
C LEU A 104 16.30 -2.89 -1.60
N GLY A 105 16.63 -3.32 -2.83
CA GLY A 105 17.85 -2.90 -3.52
C GLY A 105 19.12 -3.41 -2.87
N GLU A 106 19.05 -4.57 -2.20
CA GLU A 106 20.15 -5.17 -1.44
C GLU A 106 20.71 -4.21 -0.37
N SER A 107 19.80 -3.44 0.24
CA SER A 107 20.14 -2.49 1.30
C SER A 107 20.56 -3.14 2.61
N PHE A 108 20.32 -4.45 2.75
CA PHE A 108 20.71 -5.27 3.91
C PHE A 108 20.21 -4.70 5.24
N PHE A 109 18.99 -4.16 5.27
CA PHE A 109 18.36 -3.80 6.53
C PHE A 109 18.33 -4.99 7.49
N PRO A 110 18.64 -4.78 8.77
CA PRO A 110 18.57 -5.85 9.77
C PRO A 110 17.20 -6.50 9.80
N GLU A 111 17.16 -7.81 9.99
CA GLU A 111 15.91 -8.53 10.21
C GLU A 111 15.21 -8.01 11.47
N VAL A 112 13.89 -7.91 11.39
CA VAL A 112 13.06 -7.44 12.50
C VAL A 112 12.10 -8.56 12.86
N GLU A 113 12.32 -9.16 14.03
CA GLU A 113 11.43 -10.18 14.56
C GLU A 113 10.03 -9.62 14.86
N GLY A 114 9.03 -10.45 14.72
CA GLY A 114 7.65 -10.13 15.06
C GLY A 114 6.67 -11.01 14.32
N GLU A 115 5.46 -11.05 14.85
CA GLU A 115 4.34 -11.71 14.19
C GLU A 115 3.67 -10.74 13.22
N TYR A 116 3.10 -11.30 12.18
CA TYR A 116 2.28 -10.59 11.20
C TYR A 116 0.86 -11.10 11.31
N GLU A 117 -0.09 -10.20 11.24
CA GLU A 117 -1.47 -10.59 11.07
C GLU A 117 -1.66 -11.21 9.68
N LYS A 118 -2.46 -12.27 9.61
CA LYS A 118 -2.81 -12.90 8.33
C LYS A 118 -4.18 -12.41 7.90
N ASN A 119 -4.42 -12.56 6.60
CA ASN A 119 -5.71 -12.29 6.01
C ASN A 119 -6.06 -10.80 5.87
N ALA A 120 -5.24 -10.09 5.08
CA ALA A 120 -5.49 -8.69 4.71
C ALA A 120 -6.90 -8.48 4.11
N VAL A 121 -7.41 -9.44 3.34
CA VAL A 121 -8.74 -9.34 2.71
C VAL A 121 -9.86 -9.32 3.75
N ASP A 122 -9.78 -10.15 4.80
CA ASP A 122 -10.79 -10.14 5.86
C ASP A 122 -10.67 -8.87 6.70
N PHE A 123 -9.44 -8.44 7.03
CA PHE A 123 -9.21 -7.18 7.71
C PHE A 123 -9.78 -5.98 6.95
N LEU A 124 -9.47 -5.85 5.65
CA LEU A 124 -10.00 -4.78 4.79
C LEU A 124 -11.53 -4.81 4.71
N THR A 125 -12.10 -6.02 4.60
CA THR A 125 -13.55 -6.21 4.58
C THR A 125 -14.19 -5.69 5.86
N GLU A 126 -13.68 -6.12 7.02
CA GLU A 126 -14.20 -5.69 8.33
C GLU A 126 -14.00 -4.20 8.60
N LEU A 127 -12.88 -3.63 8.16
CA LEU A 127 -12.60 -2.21 8.31
C LEU A 127 -13.57 -1.36 7.50
N LEU A 128 -13.77 -1.70 6.21
CA LEU A 128 -14.71 -1.00 5.34
C LEU A 128 -16.18 -1.17 5.76
N GLU A 129 -16.53 -2.22 6.51
CA GLU A 129 -17.87 -2.34 7.11
C GLU A 129 -18.11 -1.33 8.23
N ARG A 130 -17.06 -0.87 8.89
CA ARG A 130 -17.14 -0.02 10.08
C ARG A 130 -16.98 1.45 9.80
N GLU A 131 -16.13 1.81 8.84
CA GLU A 131 -15.80 3.22 8.59
C GLU A 131 -15.39 3.48 7.14
N LYS A 132 -15.46 4.76 6.77
CA LYS A 132 -14.94 5.23 5.49
C LYS A 132 -13.45 5.50 5.60
N ILE A 133 -12.70 5.02 4.61
CA ILE A 133 -11.24 5.17 4.54
C ILE A 133 -10.80 5.50 3.13
N SER A 134 -9.63 6.11 3.01
CA SER A 134 -8.94 6.21 1.72
C SER A 134 -7.95 5.03 1.57
N ILE A 135 -7.77 4.58 0.34
CA ILE A 135 -6.87 3.46 0.02
C ILE A 135 -5.79 3.95 -0.93
N ILE A 136 -4.54 3.71 -0.58
CA ILE A 136 -3.38 3.91 -1.43
C ILE A 136 -2.92 2.52 -1.88
N ALA A 137 -3.24 2.16 -3.12
CA ALA A 137 -2.89 0.88 -3.72
C ALA A 137 -1.61 1.06 -4.56
N LEU A 138 -0.50 0.53 -4.07
CA LEU A 138 0.81 0.64 -4.69
C LEU A 138 1.24 -0.64 -5.40
N GLY A 139 0.62 -1.78 -5.09
CA GLY A 139 0.86 -3.07 -5.71
C GLY A 139 -0.29 -3.57 -6.58
N PRO A 140 -0.23 -4.83 -7.04
CA PRO A 140 -1.33 -5.48 -7.73
C PRO A 140 -2.62 -5.48 -6.89
N MET A 141 -3.76 -5.26 -7.51
CA MET A 141 -5.03 -5.01 -6.80
C MET A 141 -5.74 -6.27 -6.29
N THR A 142 -5.06 -7.40 -6.17
CA THR A 142 -5.66 -8.70 -5.85
C THR A 142 -6.43 -8.70 -4.53
N ASN A 143 -5.86 -8.06 -3.47
CA ASN A 143 -6.55 -7.92 -2.18
C ASN A 143 -7.88 -7.18 -2.34
N LEU A 144 -7.84 -6.01 -2.97
CA LEU A 144 -9.00 -5.13 -3.15
C LEU A 144 -10.07 -5.78 -4.02
N ALA A 145 -9.66 -6.44 -5.11
CA ALA A 145 -10.57 -7.17 -5.98
C ALA A 145 -11.30 -8.29 -5.23
N LYS A 146 -10.63 -9.00 -4.33
CA LYS A 146 -11.28 -10.02 -3.49
C LYS A 146 -12.27 -9.42 -2.51
N VAL A 147 -11.94 -8.27 -1.90
CA VAL A 147 -12.89 -7.53 -1.03
C VAL A 147 -14.14 -7.14 -1.81
N PHE A 148 -13.99 -6.45 -2.93
CA PHE A 148 -15.13 -5.93 -3.70
C PHE A 148 -15.88 -7.02 -4.49
N SER A 149 -15.24 -8.14 -4.82
CA SER A 149 -15.94 -9.30 -5.37
C SER A 149 -16.82 -10.00 -4.33
N ARG A 150 -16.38 -10.03 -3.06
CA ARG A 150 -17.17 -10.62 -1.95
C ARG A 150 -18.31 -9.72 -1.51
N LYS A 151 -18.06 -8.39 -1.43
CA LYS A 151 -18.99 -7.37 -0.92
C LYS A 151 -18.90 -6.10 -1.77
N PRO A 152 -19.52 -6.05 -2.96
CA PRO A 152 -19.43 -4.90 -3.87
C PRO A 152 -19.93 -3.59 -3.25
N GLU A 153 -20.86 -3.68 -2.28
CA GLU A 153 -21.41 -2.51 -1.58
C GLU A 153 -20.35 -1.74 -0.77
N LEU A 154 -19.23 -2.37 -0.40
CA LEU A 154 -18.17 -1.73 0.39
C LEU A 154 -17.44 -0.64 -0.38
N ILE A 155 -17.53 -0.61 -1.70
CA ILE A 155 -16.95 0.48 -2.49
C ILE A 155 -17.52 1.86 -2.09
N ALA A 156 -18.74 1.90 -1.57
CA ALA A 156 -19.36 3.13 -1.07
C ALA A 156 -18.70 3.68 0.22
N ASN A 157 -17.88 2.87 0.88
CA ASN A 157 -17.11 3.21 2.06
C ASN A 157 -15.63 3.52 1.75
N VAL A 158 -15.22 3.46 0.49
CA VAL A 158 -13.95 4.01 0.04
C VAL A 158 -14.14 5.50 -0.21
N GLU A 159 -13.47 6.34 0.59
CA GLU A 159 -13.55 7.79 0.46
C GLU A 159 -12.79 8.28 -0.78
N GLU A 160 -11.60 7.75 -0.99
CA GLU A 160 -10.76 7.99 -2.15
C GLU A 160 -9.87 6.78 -2.36
N MET A 161 -9.63 6.43 -3.61
CA MET A 161 -8.64 5.42 -3.98
C MET A 161 -7.62 6.05 -4.91
N VAL A 162 -6.35 5.91 -4.56
CA VAL A 162 -5.22 6.28 -5.41
C VAL A 162 -4.43 5.03 -5.71
N SER A 163 -4.40 4.63 -6.97
CA SER A 163 -3.63 3.46 -7.39
C SER A 163 -2.42 3.85 -8.23
N MET A 164 -1.30 3.19 -7.96
CA MET A 164 -0.13 3.20 -8.81
C MET A 164 -0.22 2.04 -9.78
N GLY A 165 -0.31 2.34 -11.07
CA GLY A 165 -0.44 1.32 -12.10
C GLY A 165 -1.10 1.84 -13.36
N GLY A 166 -1.30 0.92 -14.28
CA GLY A 166 -1.91 1.21 -15.57
C GLY A 166 -0.99 1.96 -16.52
N SER A 167 -1.50 2.20 -17.72
CA SER A 167 -0.77 2.95 -18.75
C SER A 167 -1.76 3.67 -19.64
N PHE A 168 -2.11 4.90 -19.29
CA PHE A 168 -3.05 5.72 -20.05
C PHE A 168 -2.32 6.87 -20.75
N LYS A 169 -2.33 6.89 -22.06
CA LYS A 169 -1.62 7.84 -22.92
C LYS A 169 -0.09 7.76 -22.88
N SER A 170 0.47 6.67 -22.35
CA SER A 170 1.89 6.39 -22.36
C SER A 170 2.14 4.91 -22.63
N HIS A 171 3.39 4.53 -22.84
CA HIS A 171 3.75 3.11 -22.89
C HIS A 171 3.83 2.54 -21.49
N GLY A 172 3.41 1.28 -21.34
CA GLY A 172 3.68 0.50 -20.14
C GLY A 172 5.14 0.08 -20.04
N ASN A 173 5.51 -0.49 -18.91
CA ASN A 173 6.86 -1.06 -18.69
C ASN A 173 6.89 -2.58 -18.87
N CYS A 174 5.76 -3.29 -18.73
CA CYS A 174 5.67 -4.74 -18.94
C CYS A 174 5.05 -5.12 -20.30
N SER A 175 4.21 -4.26 -20.85
CA SER A 175 3.70 -4.38 -22.21
C SER A 175 3.49 -2.99 -22.80
N PRO A 176 3.23 -2.87 -24.13
CA PRO A 176 2.94 -1.55 -24.73
C PRO A 176 1.77 -0.80 -24.06
N VAL A 177 0.90 -1.50 -23.34
CA VAL A 177 -0.34 -0.97 -22.77
C VAL A 177 -0.52 -1.25 -21.29
N ALA A 178 0.49 -1.83 -20.61
CA ALA A 178 0.39 -2.15 -19.19
C ALA A 178 1.68 -1.83 -18.42
N GLU A 179 1.49 -1.20 -17.30
CA GLU A 179 2.44 -1.07 -16.22
C GLU A 179 2.38 -2.35 -15.35
N TYR A 180 3.45 -2.65 -14.61
CA TYR A 180 3.68 -3.91 -13.91
C TYR A 180 2.54 -4.29 -12.95
N ASN A 181 2.06 -3.41 -12.08
CA ASN A 181 1.03 -3.74 -11.10
C ASN A 181 -0.28 -4.20 -11.76
N TYR A 182 -0.69 -3.51 -12.83
CA TYR A 182 -1.88 -3.87 -13.60
C TYR A 182 -1.64 -5.06 -14.53
N TRP A 183 -0.39 -5.28 -14.93
CA TRP A 183 -0.02 -6.44 -15.74
C TRP A 183 0.02 -7.72 -14.90
N CYS A 184 0.44 -7.64 -13.63
CA CYS A 184 0.48 -8.78 -12.71
C CYS A 184 -0.91 -9.36 -12.44
N ASP A 185 -1.92 -8.52 -12.30
CA ASP A 185 -3.30 -8.98 -12.07
C ASP A 185 -4.30 -8.07 -12.80
N PRO A 186 -4.42 -8.22 -14.13
CA PRO A 186 -5.35 -7.42 -14.92
C PRO A 186 -6.82 -7.70 -14.59
N ASP A 187 -7.15 -8.93 -14.17
CA ASP A 187 -8.51 -9.27 -13.72
C ASP A 187 -8.85 -8.52 -12.43
N ALA A 188 -7.90 -8.39 -11.48
CA ALA A 188 -8.11 -7.60 -10.28
C ALA A 188 -8.25 -6.11 -10.59
N ALA A 189 -7.41 -5.57 -11.46
CA ALA A 189 -7.51 -4.17 -11.89
C ALA A 189 -8.85 -3.87 -12.60
N ALA A 190 -9.44 -4.85 -13.27
CA ALA A 190 -10.74 -4.69 -13.91
C ALA A 190 -11.93 -4.77 -12.93
N VAL A 191 -11.74 -5.37 -11.76
CA VAL A 191 -12.78 -5.46 -10.70
C VAL A 191 -12.82 -4.18 -9.88
N VAL A 192 -11.66 -3.60 -9.60
CA VAL A 192 -11.49 -2.41 -8.77
C VAL A 192 -11.72 -1.12 -9.56
#